data_bce1e0945d0161d2504d9e7df4263dd4
#
_entry.id   bce1e0945d0161d2504d9e7df4263dd4
#
_cell.length_a   1.000
_cell.length_b   1.000
_cell.length_c   1.000
_cell.angle_alpha   90.00
_cell.angle_beta   90.00
_cell.angle_gamma   90.00
#
_symmetry.space_group_name_H-M   'P 1'
#
loop_
_entity.id
_entity.type
_entity.pdbx_description
1 polymer ?
#
loop_
_entity_poly.entity_id
_entity_poly.type
_entity_poly.pdbx_seq_one_letter_code
_entity_poly.pdbx_strand_id
1 'polypeptide(L)'
;MKTWKLRNVEDEAKKYPDSFFIPSLEERKNIKINEKVCLHFIHLLRKDNEPEVERMWVTITKEKNLFSKYKGILDNQPVYIKGLNVGDEIDFGVENIAQTIIKKGTPLWIDCAEQYALVSKLCFQKDETIRFIYREQPDNNEDSGWRIFTGHENEEYTDDYRNIQLMKIIDLLDRDNTLFEPIKNGKYVAFERNAKESKWIIVEDWHPEE
;
A
#
# COMPACT_ATOMS: atom_id res chain seq x y z
N MET A 1 14.30 7.95 -26.49
CA MET A 1 12.84 8.05 -26.33
C MET A 1 12.52 7.73 -24.88
N LYS A 2 11.73 8.53 -24.16
CA LYS A 2 11.40 8.27 -22.75
C LYS A 2 10.47 7.06 -22.66
N THR A 3 10.85 6.06 -21.88
CA THR A 3 10.14 4.75 -21.76
C THR A 3 9.08 4.76 -20.68
N TRP A 4 9.01 5.82 -19.89
CA TRP A 4 8.10 5.96 -18.76
C TRP A 4 7.65 7.41 -18.57
N LYS A 5 6.59 7.60 -17.82
CA LYS A 5 6.12 8.90 -17.29
C LYS A 5 5.53 8.72 -15.90
N LEU A 6 5.50 9.78 -15.10
CA LEU A 6 4.79 9.75 -13.84
C LEU A 6 3.27 9.87 -14.06
N ARG A 7 2.49 9.13 -13.27
CA ARG A 7 1.03 9.24 -13.22
C ARG A 7 0.65 10.51 -12.45
N ASN A 8 -0.37 11.21 -12.92
CA ASN A 8 -1.09 12.17 -12.10
C ASN A 8 -2.07 11.39 -11.22
N VAL A 9 -1.76 11.28 -9.93
CA VAL A 9 -2.57 10.48 -8.99
C VAL A 9 -3.83 11.22 -8.54
N GLU A 10 -3.89 12.55 -8.68
CA GLU A 10 -5.10 13.32 -8.39
C GLU A 10 -6.22 13.00 -9.40
N ASP A 11 -5.87 12.80 -10.66
CA ASP A 11 -6.83 12.40 -11.69
C ASP A 11 -7.34 10.97 -11.44
N GLU A 12 -6.45 10.09 -11.00
CA GLU A 12 -6.81 8.71 -10.65
C GLU A 12 -7.72 8.66 -9.42
N ALA A 13 -7.42 9.44 -8.38
CA ALA A 13 -8.25 9.54 -7.17
C ALA A 13 -9.65 10.10 -7.46
N LYS A 14 -9.78 11.05 -8.40
CA LYS A 14 -11.08 11.54 -8.85
C LYS A 14 -11.88 10.48 -9.61
N LYS A 15 -11.19 9.67 -10.41
CA LYS A 15 -11.81 8.60 -11.20
C LYS A 15 -12.26 7.42 -10.35
N TYR A 16 -11.53 7.12 -9.27
CA TYR A 16 -11.77 6.01 -8.38
C TYR A 16 -11.82 6.47 -6.91
N PRO A 17 -12.82 7.28 -6.51
CA PRO A 17 -12.85 7.93 -5.20
C PRO A 17 -13.00 6.96 -4.03
N ASP A 18 -13.55 5.78 -4.26
CA ASP A 18 -13.80 4.76 -3.24
C ASP A 18 -12.66 3.74 -3.10
N SER A 19 -11.63 3.79 -3.97
CA SER A 19 -10.62 2.74 -4.04
C SER A 19 -9.19 3.22 -4.28
N PHE A 20 -9.01 4.49 -4.66
CA PHE A 20 -7.70 5.05 -4.90
C PHE A 20 -7.48 6.25 -3.99
N PHE A 21 -6.90 5.99 -2.82
CA PHE A 21 -6.63 7.01 -1.80
C PHE A 21 -5.22 7.58 -1.99
N ILE A 22 -5.10 8.90 -1.82
CA ILE A 22 -3.83 9.62 -1.84
C ILE A 22 -3.74 10.51 -0.59
N PRO A 23 -2.53 10.84 -0.12
CA PRO A 23 -2.35 11.78 0.97
C PRO A 23 -2.99 13.14 0.64
N SER A 24 -3.42 13.87 1.66
CA SER A 24 -3.98 15.20 1.48
C SER A 24 -3.01 16.13 0.73
N LEU A 25 -3.54 17.15 0.08
CA LEU A 25 -2.73 18.14 -0.62
C LEU A 25 -1.74 18.84 0.34
N GLU A 26 -2.14 19.03 1.60
CA GLU A 26 -1.28 19.61 2.63
C GLU A 26 -0.10 18.69 2.96
N GLU A 27 -0.34 17.42 3.20
CA GLU A 27 0.72 16.42 3.42
C GLU A 27 1.68 16.38 2.24
N ARG A 28 1.16 16.24 1.01
CA ARG A 28 1.98 16.21 -0.21
C ARG A 28 2.78 17.51 -0.45
N LYS A 29 2.33 18.64 0.08
CA LYS A 29 3.05 19.92 0.01
C LYS A 29 4.11 20.10 1.08
N ASN A 30 4.09 19.32 2.15
CA ASN A 30 4.94 19.50 3.32
C ASN A 30 6.04 18.42 3.47
N ILE A 31 6.31 17.65 2.42
CA ILE A 31 7.37 16.63 2.40
C ILE A 31 8.74 17.29 2.53
N LYS A 32 9.58 16.73 3.40
CA LYS A 32 10.90 17.25 3.72
C LYS A 32 12.02 16.45 3.08
N ILE A 33 13.21 17.05 3.02
CA ILE A 33 14.43 16.34 2.60
C ILE A 33 14.63 15.10 3.48
N ASN A 34 15.08 14.00 2.86
CA ASN A 34 15.25 12.66 3.41
C ASN A 34 13.94 11.92 3.74
N GLU A 35 12.77 12.49 3.48
CA GLU A 35 11.52 11.75 3.51
C GLU A 35 11.32 10.97 2.21
N LYS A 36 10.52 9.93 2.28
CA LYS A 36 10.22 9.07 1.13
C LYS A 36 8.78 9.23 0.68
N VAL A 37 8.60 9.18 -0.62
CA VAL A 37 7.28 9.16 -1.26
C VAL A 37 7.20 8.04 -2.27
N CYS A 38 6.01 7.45 -2.42
CA CYS A 38 5.75 6.49 -3.48
C CYS A 38 5.18 7.23 -4.70
N LEU A 39 5.79 6.99 -5.85
CA LEU A 39 5.34 7.48 -7.16
C LEU A 39 4.89 6.33 -8.04
N HIS A 40 3.94 6.58 -8.92
CA HIS A 40 3.47 5.63 -9.92
C HIS A 40 4.12 5.94 -11.27
N PHE A 41 4.93 5.01 -11.77
CA PHE A 41 5.62 5.10 -13.04
C PHE A 41 4.84 4.31 -14.10
N ILE A 42 4.28 5.00 -15.08
CA ILE A 42 3.57 4.38 -16.22
C ILE A 42 4.63 3.88 -17.21
N HIS A 43 4.54 2.60 -17.56
CA HIS A 43 5.39 1.98 -18.56
C HIS A 43 4.86 2.24 -19.98
N LEU A 44 5.53 3.11 -20.76
CA LEU A 44 5.08 3.53 -22.08
C LEU A 44 5.35 2.51 -23.21
N LEU A 45 6.28 1.57 -22.99
CA LEU A 45 6.69 0.55 -23.97
C LEU A 45 6.40 -0.87 -23.47
N ARG A 46 5.37 -1.03 -22.62
CA ARG A 46 4.99 -2.32 -22.04
C ARG A 46 4.57 -3.34 -23.10
N LYS A 47 4.81 -4.62 -22.80
CA LYS A 47 4.20 -5.74 -23.51
C LYS A 47 2.87 -6.12 -22.86
N ASP A 48 2.04 -6.88 -23.57
CA ASP A 48 0.67 -7.22 -23.11
C ASP A 48 0.61 -7.92 -21.74
N ASN A 49 1.67 -8.64 -21.35
CA ASN A 49 1.78 -9.37 -20.07
C ASN A 49 2.55 -8.60 -18.98
N GLU A 50 2.93 -7.35 -19.23
CA GLU A 50 3.64 -6.52 -18.25
C GLU A 50 2.65 -5.55 -17.58
N PRO A 51 2.86 -5.18 -16.31
CA PRO A 51 2.01 -4.21 -15.63
C PRO A 51 2.11 -2.83 -16.30
N GLU A 52 0.99 -2.11 -16.30
CA GLU A 52 0.96 -0.73 -16.82
C GLU A 52 1.77 0.22 -15.94
N VAL A 53 1.83 -0.05 -14.65
CA VAL A 53 2.40 0.85 -13.63
C VAL A 53 3.30 0.07 -12.69
N GLU A 54 4.48 0.65 -12.42
CA GLU A 54 5.33 0.25 -11.29
C GLU A 54 5.24 1.30 -10.19
N ARG A 55 5.01 0.85 -8.95
CA ARG A 55 5.02 1.69 -7.75
C ARG A 55 6.41 1.66 -7.15
N MET A 56 7.04 2.81 -7.03
CA MET A 56 8.41 2.89 -6.55
C MET A 56 8.60 4.06 -5.59
N TRP A 57 9.46 3.84 -4.61
CA TRP A 57 9.81 4.83 -3.61
C TRP A 57 10.93 5.75 -4.10
N VAL A 58 10.82 7.01 -3.71
CA VAL A 58 11.78 8.06 -4.03
C VAL A 58 12.11 8.83 -2.75
N THR A 59 13.40 8.91 -2.41
CA THR A 59 13.89 9.72 -1.29
C THR A 59 14.07 11.16 -1.73
N ILE A 60 13.46 12.12 -1.03
CA ILE A 60 13.52 13.54 -1.35
C ILE A 60 14.94 14.08 -1.12
N THR A 61 15.51 14.72 -2.14
CA THR A 61 16.82 15.39 -2.06
C THR A 61 16.70 16.92 -2.12
N LYS A 62 15.61 17.44 -2.72
CA LYS A 62 15.30 18.88 -2.72
C LYS A 62 13.82 19.08 -2.49
N GLU A 63 13.48 19.98 -1.56
CA GLU A 63 12.11 20.40 -1.34
C GLU A 63 11.53 21.09 -2.58
N LYS A 64 10.20 21.20 -2.62
CA LYS A 64 9.52 21.84 -3.75
C LYS A 64 10.01 23.27 -4.00
N ASN A 65 10.15 23.60 -5.25
CA ASN A 65 10.38 24.94 -5.72
C ASN A 65 9.06 25.76 -5.81
N LEU A 66 9.15 26.99 -6.31
CA LEU A 66 7.98 27.86 -6.53
C LEU A 66 6.91 27.25 -7.45
N PHE A 67 7.25 26.27 -8.27
CA PHE A 67 6.34 25.53 -9.16
C PHE A 67 5.83 24.24 -8.55
N SER A 68 5.96 24.03 -7.24
CA SER A 68 5.58 22.80 -6.52
C SER A 68 6.26 21.52 -7.04
N LYS A 69 7.51 21.63 -7.52
CA LYS A 69 8.31 20.51 -8.01
C LYS A 69 9.35 20.09 -6.98
N TYR A 70 9.36 18.80 -6.68
CA TYR A 70 10.35 18.12 -5.85
C TYR A 70 11.42 17.46 -6.73
N LYS A 71 12.57 17.18 -6.12
CA LYS A 71 13.56 16.25 -6.65
C LYS A 71 13.86 15.17 -5.62
N GLY A 72 14.10 13.97 -6.10
CA GLY A 72 14.47 12.85 -5.25
C GLY A 72 15.24 11.78 -6.00
N ILE A 73 15.73 10.81 -5.27
CA ILE A 73 16.49 9.67 -5.79
C ILE A 73 15.61 8.44 -5.72
N LEU A 74 15.56 7.67 -6.82
CA LEU A 74 14.81 6.43 -6.91
C LEU A 74 15.46 5.36 -6.01
N ASP A 75 14.68 4.80 -5.09
CA ASP A 75 15.16 3.80 -4.11
C ASP A 75 14.98 2.35 -4.59
N ASN A 76 14.09 2.11 -5.54
CA ASN A 76 13.77 0.76 -6.03
C ASN A 76 14.39 0.52 -7.41
N GLN A 77 14.87 -0.71 -7.65
CA GLN A 77 15.20 -1.15 -9.00
C GLN A 77 13.91 -1.47 -9.77
N PRO A 78 13.64 -0.80 -10.91
CA PRO A 78 12.50 -1.15 -11.76
C PRO A 78 12.60 -2.60 -12.26
N VAL A 79 11.46 -3.29 -12.33
CA VAL A 79 11.38 -4.68 -12.81
C VAL A 79 11.15 -4.70 -14.33
N TYR A 80 10.24 -3.89 -14.81
CA TYR A 80 9.80 -3.89 -16.20
C TYR A 80 10.27 -2.66 -16.98
N ILE A 81 10.29 -1.49 -16.34
CA ILE A 81 10.66 -0.23 -16.98
C ILE A 81 12.16 -0.22 -17.32
N LYS A 82 12.47 -0.10 -18.61
CA LYS A 82 13.86 0.01 -19.11
C LYS A 82 14.34 1.46 -19.12
N GLY A 83 15.65 1.66 -18.89
CA GLY A 83 16.28 2.99 -18.91
C GLY A 83 15.94 3.85 -17.68
N LEU A 84 15.55 3.20 -16.60
CA LEU A 84 15.38 3.76 -15.27
C LEU A 84 16.04 2.80 -14.28
N ASN A 85 16.84 3.31 -13.35
CA ASN A 85 17.61 2.52 -12.41
C ASN A 85 17.49 3.10 -10.99
N VAL A 86 17.71 2.24 -10.00
CA VAL A 86 17.92 2.71 -8.63
C VAL A 86 19.04 3.74 -8.61
N GLY A 87 18.86 4.84 -7.88
CA GLY A 87 19.79 5.95 -7.82
C GLY A 87 19.55 7.07 -8.83
N ASP A 88 18.65 6.89 -9.81
CA ASP A 88 18.33 7.94 -10.77
C ASP A 88 17.58 9.11 -10.09
N GLU A 89 17.93 10.35 -10.52
CA GLU A 89 17.22 11.55 -10.06
C GLU A 89 15.85 11.66 -10.76
N ILE A 90 14.81 11.88 -9.96
CA ILE A 90 13.43 12.03 -10.41
C ILE A 90 12.92 13.41 -10.06
N ASP A 91 12.44 14.15 -11.07
CA ASP A 91 11.69 15.40 -10.91
C ASP A 91 10.18 15.08 -10.92
N PHE A 92 9.45 15.55 -9.91
CA PHE A 92 8.01 15.28 -9.79
C PHE A 92 7.27 16.40 -9.07
N GLY A 93 5.96 16.46 -9.24
CA GLY A 93 5.09 17.41 -8.54
C GLY A 93 4.28 16.77 -7.43
N VAL A 94 3.57 17.60 -6.67
CA VAL A 94 2.63 17.13 -5.64
C VAL A 94 1.55 16.23 -6.21
N GLU A 95 1.17 16.46 -7.47
CA GLU A 95 0.19 15.67 -8.23
C GLU A 95 0.65 14.23 -8.55
N ASN A 96 1.93 13.93 -8.35
CA ASN A 96 2.49 12.60 -8.62
C ASN A 96 2.65 11.75 -7.35
N ILE A 97 2.48 12.33 -6.15
CA ILE A 97 2.71 11.65 -4.87
C ILE A 97 1.50 10.78 -4.54
N ALA A 98 1.67 9.47 -4.70
CA ALA A 98 0.63 8.48 -4.42
C ALA A 98 0.57 8.10 -2.94
N GLN A 99 1.73 8.04 -2.27
CA GLN A 99 1.82 7.73 -0.84
C GLN A 99 2.98 8.47 -0.19
N THR A 100 2.85 8.69 1.11
CA THR A 100 3.91 9.14 2.01
C THR A 100 4.16 8.06 3.05
N ILE A 101 5.32 8.05 3.70
CA ILE A 101 5.54 7.15 4.84
C ILE A 101 4.63 7.58 5.98
N ILE A 102 3.84 6.63 6.47
CA ILE A 102 2.98 6.84 7.64
C ILE A 102 3.87 7.01 8.87
N LYS A 103 3.68 8.13 9.58
CA LYS A 103 4.43 8.45 10.79
C LYS A 103 3.49 8.56 11.98
N LYS A 104 4.01 8.24 13.18
CA LYS A 104 3.27 8.47 14.43
C LYS A 104 2.79 9.91 14.52
N GLY A 105 1.48 10.08 14.79
CA GLY A 105 0.83 11.39 14.86
C GLY A 105 0.30 11.93 13.53
N THR A 106 0.45 11.21 12.40
CA THR A 106 -0.24 11.55 11.15
C THR A 106 -1.68 11.03 11.15
N PRO A 107 -2.58 11.54 10.30
CA PRO A 107 -3.96 11.06 10.21
C PRO A 107 -4.10 9.56 9.93
N LEU A 108 -3.13 8.95 9.26
CA LEU A 108 -3.10 7.52 8.96
C LEU A 108 -2.40 6.67 10.03
N TRP A 109 -1.95 7.27 11.14
CA TRP A 109 -1.38 6.51 12.25
C TRP A 109 -2.50 5.80 13.03
N ILE A 110 -2.26 4.55 13.39
CA ILE A 110 -3.12 3.74 14.25
C ILE A 110 -2.29 3.08 15.36
N ASP A 111 -2.91 2.79 16.50
CA ASP A 111 -2.18 2.32 17.68
C ASP A 111 -1.42 1.00 17.45
N CYS A 112 -1.96 0.11 16.62
CA CYS A 112 -1.31 -1.15 16.26
C CYS A 112 -0.34 -1.06 15.08
N ALA A 113 0.02 0.14 14.60
CA ALA A 113 0.84 0.32 13.40
C ALA A 113 2.18 -0.43 13.44
N GLU A 114 2.82 -0.49 14.60
CA GLU A 114 4.10 -1.18 14.81
C GLU A 114 3.96 -2.67 15.17
N GLN A 115 2.74 -3.15 15.44
CA GLN A 115 2.46 -4.55 15.72
C GLN A 115 2.38 -5.38 14.44
N TYR A 116 2.53 -6.70 14.58
CA TYR A 116 2.50 -7.63 13.46
C TYR A 116 1.09 -8.17 13.23
N ALA A 117 0.78 -8.43 11.98
CA ALA A 117 -0.33 -9.27 11.53
C ALA A 117 0.20 -10.59 10.98
N LEU A 118 -0.60 -11.64 11.04
CA LEU A 118 -0.39 -12.87 10.28
C LEU A 118 -0.98 -12.69 8.88
N VAL A 119 -0.16 -12.90 7.86
CA VAL A 119 -0.52 -12.60 6.47
C VAL A 119 -0.26 -13.82 5.59
N SER A 120 -1.27 -14.25 4.86
CA SER A 120 -1.14 -15.28 3.85
C SER A 120 -0.15 -14.86 2.76
N LYS A 121 0.79 -15.73 2.42
CA LYS A 121 1.74 -15.48 1.33
C LYS A 121 1.07 -15.39 -0.05
N LEU A 122 -0.14 -15.94 -0.21
CA LEU A 122 -0.93 -15.76 -1.42
C LEU A 122 -1.23 -14.29 -1.70
N CYS A 123 -1.43 -13.46 -0.68
CA CYS A 123 -1.69 -12.02 -0.83
C CYS A 123 -0.64 -11.26 -1.66
N PHE A 124 0.54 -11.86 -1.85
CA PHE A 124 1.66 -11.24 -2.58
C PHE A 124 2.00 -11.95 -3.89
N GLN A 125 1.22 -12.94 -4.28
CA GLN A 125 1.37 -13.60 -5.58
C GLN A 125 0.81 -12.73 -6.70
N LYS A 126 1.25 -13.01 -7.92
CA LYS A 126 0.78 -12.33 -9.12
C LYS A 126 -0.74 -12.57 -9.26
N ASP A 127 -1.45 -11.50 -9.57
CA ASP A 127 -2.91 -11.48 -9.78
C ASP A 127 -3.76 -11.76 -8.54
N GLU A 128 -3.15 -11.88 -7.34
CA GLU A 128 -3.84 -11.97 -6.07
C GLU A 128 -3.91 -10.63 -5.34
N THR A 129 -4.90 -10.51 -4.45
CA THR A 129 -5.11 -9.31 -3.61
C THR A 129 -5.69 -9.70 -2.26
N ILE A 130 -5.51 -8.85 -1.26
CA ILE A 130 -6.14 -9.03 0.05
C ILE A 130 -7.64 -8.82 -0.11
N ARG A 131 -8.47 -9.79 0.30
CA ARG A 131 -9.94 -9.75 0.18
C ARG A 131 -10.68 -10.12 1.45
N PHE A 132 -10.01 -10.79 2.39
CA PHE A 132 -10.58 -11.17 3.67
C PHE A 132 -9.62 -10.84 4.79
N ILE A 133 -10.10 -10.15 5.80
CA ILE A 133 -9.34 -9.84 7.01
C ILE A 133 -10.24 -10.01 8.24
N TYR A 134 -9.66 -10.46 9.33
CA TYR A 134 -10.38 -10.52 10.60
C TYR A 134 -9.46 -10.23 11.76
N ARG A 135 -10.04 -9.90 12.90
CA ARG A 135 -9.32 -9.68 14.13
C ARG A 135 -9.76 -10.64 15.20
N GLU A 136 -8.80 -11.31 15.80
CA GLU A 136 -8.98 -12.18 16.96
C GLU A 136 -8.20 -11.66 18.17
N GLN A 137 -8.24 -12.40 19.30
CA GLN A 137 -7.48 -12.07 20.49
C GLN A 137 -5.98 -12.14 20.16
N PRO A 138 -5.21 -11.06 20.39
CA PRO A 138 -3.76 -11.10 20.21
C PRO A 138 -3.08 -12.13 21.11
N ASP A 139 -2.13 -12.88 20.58
CA ASP A 139 -1.35 -13.88 21.33
C ASP A 139 -0.36 -13.24 22.31
N ASN A 140 0.14 -12.05 21.96
CA ASN A 140 1.12 -11.32 22.75
C ASN A 140 1.12 -9.82 22.41
N ASN A 141 1.98 -9.04 23.05
CA ASN A 141 2.03 -7.58 22.87
C ASN A 141 2.52 -7.11 21.49
N GLU A 142 3.18 -7.96 20.73
CA GLU A 142 3.65 -7.65 19.36
C GLU A 142 2.63 -8.05 18.30
N ASP A 143 1.65 -8.88 18.63
CA ASP A 143 0.56 -9.29 17.76
C ASP A 143 -0.54 -8.24 17.77
N SER A 144 -0.97 -7.80 16.59
CA SER A 144 -2.12 -6.89 16.42
C SER A 144 -3.47 -7.60 16.54
N GLY A 145 -3.47 -8.93 16.50
CA GLY A 145 -4.66 -9.77 16.36
C GLY A 145 -5.21 -9.83 14.93
N TRP A 146 -4.68 -9.04 13.99
CA TRP A 146 -5.15 -9.04 12.59
C TRP A 146 -4.61 -10.23 11.81
N ARG A 147 -5.50 -10.87 11.05
CA ARG A 147 -5.26 -12.01 10.16
C ARG A 147 -5.68 -11.59 8.76
N ILE A 148 -4.80 -11.76 7.78
CA ILE A 148 -4.91 -11.14 6.45
C ILE A 148 -4.81 -12.21 5.36
N PHE A 149 -5.85 -12.33 4.54
CA PHE A 149 -6.01 -13.40 3.56
C PHE A 149 -6.49 -12.88 2.20
N THR A 150 -6.37 -13.73 1.18
CA THR A 150 -7.01 -13.52 -0.13
C THR A 150 -8.48 -13.93 -0.12
N GLY A 151 -8.89 -14.76 0.84
CA GLY A 151 -10.18 -15.42 0.88
C GLY A 151 -10.28 -16.65 -0.04
N HIS A 152 -9.16 -17.09 -0.62
CA HIS A 152 -9.09 -18.31 -1.47
C HIS A 152 -8.31 -19.46 -0.80
N GLU A 153 -7.77 -19.21 0.39
CA GLU A 153 -7.06 -20.22 1.16
C GLU A 153 -8.04 -21.33 1.60
N ASN A 154 -7.59 -22.58 1.47
CA ASN A 154 -8.26 -23.73 2.07
C ASN A 154 -7.60 -24.11 3.40
N GLU A 155 -8.25 -24.97 4.18
CA GLU A 155 -7.74 -25.44 5.49
C GLU A 155 -6.33 -26.03 5.39
N GLU A 156 -6.06 -26.89 4.40
CA GLU A 156 -4.73 -27.48 4.20
C GLU A 156 -3.64 -26.42 4.01
N TYR A 157 -3.97 -25.32 3.33
CA TYR A 157 -3.04 -24.19 3.13
C TYR A 157 -2.82 -23.41 4.42
N THR A 158 -3.86 -23.12 5.18
CA THR A 158 -3.79 -22.35 6.43
C THR A 158 -3.16 -23.11 7.57
N ASP A 159 -3.30 -24.45 7.60
CA ASP A 159 -2.67 -25.31 8.60
C ASP A 159 -1.15 -25.37 8.46
N ASP A 160 -0.60 -25.06 7.30
CA ASP A 160 0.84 -24.99 7.10
C ASP A 160 1.38 -23.59 7.43
N TYR A 161 1.98 -23.43 8.61
CA TYR A 161 2.57 -22.16 9.06
C TYR A 161 3.58 -21.56 8.06
N ARG A 162 4.18 -22.37 7.18
CA ARG A 162 5.10 -21.92 6.12
C ARG A 162 4.42 -21.05 5.08
N ASN A 163 3.11 -21.12 4.99
CA ASN A 163 2.28 -20.33 4.07
C ASN A 163 1.91 -18.95 4.66
N ILE A 164 2.16 -18.76 5.95
CA ILE A 164 1.87 -17.52 6.66
C ILE A 164 3.19 -16.78 6.93
N GLN A 165 3.12 -15.47 6.96
CA GLN A 165 4.25 -14.60 7.34
C GLN A 165 3.80 -13.50 8.29
N LEU A 166 4.71 -13.05 9.13
CA LEU A 166 4.54 -11.87 9.97
C LEU A 166 4.84 -10.61 9.16
N MET A 167 3.98 -9.62 9.25
CA MET A 167 4.17 -8.33 8.62
C MET A 167 3.63 -7.22 9.52
N LYS A 168 4.39 -6.13 9.68
CA LYS A 168 3.89 -4.99 10.45
C LYS A 168 2.67 -4.38 9.77
N ILE A 169 1.72 -3.92 10.58
CA ILE A 169 0.53 -3.24 10.09
C ILE A 169 0.91 -2.02 9.23
N ILE A 170 1.92 -1.25 9.64
CA ILE A 170 2.37 -0.08 8.88
C ILE A 170 2.87 -0.46 7.47
N ASP A 171 3.57 -1.60 7.34
CA ASP A 171 4.06 -2.07 6.04
C ASP A 171 2.91 -2.58 5.14
N LEU A 172 1.85 -3.11 5.75
CA LEU A 172 0.62 -3.48 5.04
C LEU A 172 -0.12 -2.24 4.53
N LEU A 173 -0.25 -1.20 5.35
CA LEU A 173 -0.88 0.06 4.97
C LEU A 173 -0.10 0.78 3.86
N ASP A 174 1.23 0.67 3.86
CA ASP A 174 2.07 1.19 2.77
C ASP A 174 1.85 0.46 1.45
N ARG A 175 1.45 -0.83 1.50
CA ARG A 175 1.15 -1.63 0.31
C ARG A 175 -0.28 -1.47 -0.16
N ASP A 176 -1.22 -1.46 0.79
CA ASP A 176 -2.66 -1.33 0.54
C ASP A 176 -3.29 -0.43 1.60
N ASN A 177 -3.37 0.86 1.30
CA ASN A 177 -3.92 1.85 2.22
C ASN A 177 -5.45 1.72 2.41
N THR A 178 -6.14 0.92 1.60
CA THR A 178 -7.57 0.64 1.79
C THR A 178 -7.83 -0.17 3.06
N LEU A 179 -6.80 -0.81 3.61
CA LEU A 179 -6.85 -1.51 4.90
C LEU A 179 -6.98 -0.58 6.11
N PHE A 180 -6.74 0.73 5.92
CA PHE A 180 -6.71 1.68 7.04
C PHE A 180 -8.02 1.73 7.82
N GLU A 181 -9.15 1.91 7.14
CA GLU A 181 -10.46 2.03 7.80
C GLU A 181 -10.88 0.74 8.51
N PRO A 182 -10.79 -0.46 7.91
CA PRO A 182 -11.05 -1.70 8.63
C PRO A 182 -10.16 -1.90 9.86
N ILE A 183 -8.86 -1.73 9.70
CA ILE A 183 -7.89 -1.97 10.80
C ILE A 183 -8.07 -0.95 11.92
N LYS A 184 -8.34 0.32 11.61
CA LYS A 184 -8.60 1.38 12.57
C LYS A 184 -9.83 1.11 13.43
N ASN A 185 -10.81 0.38 12.93
CA ASN A 185 -12.02 0.01 13.67
C ASN A 185 -11.68 -0.71 14.99
N GLY A 186 -10.62 -1.51 15.01
CA GLY A 186 -10.05 -2.10 16.22
C GLY A 186 -10.92 -3.15 16.92
N LYS A 187 -12.11 -3.48 16.39
CA LYS A 187 -13.04 -4.46 16.95
C LYS A 187 -12.65 -5.88 16.54
N TYR A 188 -13.10 -6.86 17.31
CA TYR A 188 -13.06 -8.27 16.94
C TYR A 188 -14.16 -8.53 15.91
N VAL A 189 -13.81 -8.42 14.64
CA VAL A 189 -14.73 -8.40 13.51
C VAL A 189 -13.98 -8.83 12.25
N ALA A 190 -14.72 -9.36 11.28
CA ALA A 190 -14.19 -9.67 9.96
C ALA A 190 -14.70 -8.70 8.91
N PHE A 191 -13.87 -8.48 7.89
CA PHE A 191 -14.20 -7.72 6.71
C PHE A 191 -13.84 -8.51 5.46
N GLU A 192 -14.69 -8.38 4.45
CA GLU A 192 -14.43 -8.93 3.13
C GLU A 192 -14.61 -7.86 2.04
N ARG A 193 -14.03 -8.12 0.87
CA ARG A 193 -14.28 -7.33 -0.33
C ARG A 193 -14.24 -8.19 -1.58
N ASN A 194 -15.06 -7.84 -2.56
CA ASN A 194 -14.99 -8.43 -3.88
C ASN A 194 -13.73 -7.91 -4.61
N ALA A 195 -13.09 -8.75 -5.43
CA ALA A 195 -11.93 -8.37 -6.25
C ALA A 195 -12.22 -7.18 -7.20
N LYS A 196 -13.48 -6.95 -7.55
CA LYS A 196 -13.92 -5.83 -8.42
C LYS A 196 -14.36 -4.59 -7.64
N GLU A 197 -14.63 -4.74 -6.33
CA GLU A 197 -15.10 -3.66 -5.46
C GLU A 197 -14.04 -3.45 -4.38
N SER A 198 -13.54 -2.24 -4.27
CA SER A 198 -12.51 -1.91 -3.29
C SER A 198 -13.07 -1.58 -1.91
N LYS A 199 -14.40 -1.57 -1.75
CA LYS A 199 -15.05 -1.33 -0.45
C LYS A 199 -14.98 -2.57 0.41
N TRP A 200 -14.59 -2.37 1.66
CA TRP A 200 -14.64 -3.37 2.69
C TRP A 200 -16.06 -3.46 3.27
N ILE A 201 -16.58 -4.67 3.38
CA ILE A 201 -17.90 -4.99 3.94
C ILE A 201 -17.69 -5.79 5.22
N ILE A 202 -18.43 -5.46 6.28
CA ILE A 202 -18.40 -6.22 7.54
C ILE A 202 -19.08 -7.57 7.32
N VAL A 203 -18.44 -8.64 7.77
CA VAL A 203 -19.03 -9.99 7.83
C VAL A 203 -19.78 -10.10 9.15
N GLU A 204 -21.11 -9.97 9.10
CA GLU A 204 -21.95 -9.85 10.30
C GLU A 204 -21.97 -11.11 11.18
N ASP A 205 -21.90 -12.29 10.57
CA ASP A 205 -21.99 -13.59 11.26
C ASP A 205 -20.63 -14.21 11.60
N TRP A 206 -19.55 -13.42 11.48
CA TRP A 206 -18.22 -13.92 11.81
C TRP A 206 -17.98 -13.89 13.32
N HIS A 207 -17.54 -15.03 13.84
CA HIS A 207 -17.11 -15.19 15.24
C HIS A 207 -15.69 -15.77 15.25
N PRO A 208 -14.78 -15.26 16.13
CA PRO A 208 -13.50 -15.95 16.34
C PRO A 208 -13.77 -17.39 16.80
N GLU A 209 -13.02 -18.34 16.29
CA GLU A 209 -13.03 -19.70 16.82
C GLU A 209 -12.54 -19.66 18.27
N GLU A 210 -13.28 -20.37 19.19
CA GLU A 210 -12.93 -20.46 20.62
C GLU A 210 -11.73 -21.39 20.84
#